data_ac6666ab969210fb12e5784df686e836
#
_entry.id   ac6666ab969210fb12e5784df686e836
#
_cell.length_a   1.000
_cell.length_b   1.000
_cell.length_c   1.000
_cell.angle_alpha   90.00
_cell.angle_beta   90.00
_cell.angle_gamma   90.00
#
_symmetry.space_group_name_H-M   'P 1'
#
loop_
_entity.id
_entity.type
_entity.pdbx_description
1 polymer ?
#
loop_
_entity_poly.entity_id
_entity_poly.type
_entity_poly.pdbx_seq_one_letter_code
_entity_poly.pdbx_strand_id
1 'polypeptide(L)'
;VGFILIVPTFLFLNIGFALSILPFSLLSILLLFFAGNKNFNDALLIEKLKIYPKKIILERKEPNNDIKKWHSNPYWTKVNIYNNGPVESYLTLKGNGKEVELGSFLTPEERISLKKLIDDTLFKLSSVNFSRY
;
A
#
# COMPACT_ATOMS: atom_id res chain seq x y z
N VAL A 1 -59.47 19.90 19.24
CA VAL A 1 -59.41 19.31 17.88
C VAL A 1 -58.06 19.59 17.24
N GLY A 2 -57.45 20.78 17.42
CA GLY A 2 -56.13 21.12 16.88
C GLY A 2 -54.95 20.29 17.45
N PHE A 3 -55.03 19.88 18.72
CA PHE A 3 -53.95 19.13 19.38
C PHE A 3 -53.87 17.66 18.90
N ILE A 4 -54.97 17.08 18.45
CA ILE A 4 -55.05 15.70 17.99
C ILE A 4 -54.40 15.54 16.60
N LEU A 5 -54.35 16.59 15.79
CA LEU A 5 -53.75 16.57 14.46
C LEU A 5 -52.27 16.92 14.47
N ILE A 6 -51.78 17.66 15.48
CA ILE A 6 -50.37 18.07 15.58
C ILE A 6 -49.45 16.90 15.91
N VAL A 7 -49.87 15.99 16.77
CA VAL A 7 -49.04 14.83 17.18
C VAL A 7 -48.79 13.86 16.04
N PRO A 8 -49.78 13.40 15.25
CA PRO A 8 -49.50 12.53 14.11
C PRO A 8 -48.69 13.22 12.99
N THR A 9 -48.91 14.51 12.74
CA THR A 9 -48.13 15.26 11.75
C THR A 9 -46.66 15.40 12.16
N PHE A 10 -46.40 15.66 13.44
CA PHE A 10 -45.05 15.72 13.98
C PHE A 10 -44.35 14.37 13.94
N LEU A 11 -45.03 13.27 14.24
CA LEU A 11 -44.53 11.90 14.09
C LEU A 11 -44.25 11.55 12.63
N PHE A 12 -45.11 11.94 11.71
CA PHE A 12 -44.93 11.69 10.27
C PHE A 12 -43.72 12.44 9.70
N LEU A 13 -43.52 13.69 10.12
CA LEU A 13 -42.37 14.49 9.76
C LEU A 13 -41.05 13.88 10.28
N ASN A 14 -41.03 13.38 11.51
CA ASN A 14 -39.85 12.72 12.09
C ASN A 14 -39.51 11.39 11.41
N ILE A 15 -40.54 10.59 11.07
CA ILE A 15 -40.33 9.32 10.33
C ILE A 15 -39.86 9.59 8.92
N GLY A 16 -40.40 10.57 8.22
CA GLY A 16 -39.97 10.98 6.88
C GLY A 16 -38.51 11.49 6.89
N PHE A 17 -38.15 12.25 7.90
CA PHE A 17 -36.80 12.74 8.09
C PHE A 17 -35.82 11.59 8.39
N ALA A 18 -36.18 10.66 9.24
CA ALA A 18 -35.40 9.47 9.54
C ALA A 18 -35.19 8.59 8.30
N LEU A 19 -36.24 8.39 7.50
CA LEU A 19 -36.18 7.63 6.26
C LEU A 19 -35.28 8.28 5.20
N SER A 20 -35.22 9.61 5.14
CA SER A 20 -34.33 10.31 4.20
C SER A 20 -32.86 10.24 4.59
N ILE A 21 -32.52 10.09 5.86
CA ILE A 21 -31.14 9.97 6.35
C ILE A 21 -30.62 8.53 6.18
N LEU A 22 -31.49 7.53 6.16
CA LEU A 22 -31.13 6.11 6.06
C LEU A 22 -30.19 5.78 4.87
N PRO A 23 -30.45 6.21 3.62
CA PRO A 23 -29.57 5.91 2.51
C PRO A 23 -28.18 6.53 2.67
N PHE A 24 -28.07 7.72 3.27
CA PHE A 24 -26.78 8.38 3.52
C PHE A 24 -25.96 7.68 4.61
N SER A 25 -26.62 7.21 5.67
CA SER A 25 -25.95 6.45 6.73
C SER A 25 -25.44 5.09 6.22
N LEU A 26 -26.23 4.39 5.41
CA LEU A 26 -25.82 3.14 4.78
C LEU A 26 -24.63 3.35 3.84
N LEU A 27 -24.65 4.40 3.02
CA LEU A 27 -23.54 4.75 2.14
C LEU A 27 -22.26 5.06 2.92
N SER A 28 -22.37 5.79 4.03
CA SER A 28 -21.23 6.11 4.90
C SER A 28 -20.62 4.86 5.51
N ILE A 29 -21.45 3.93 5.98
CA ILE A 29 -20.99 2.65 6.54
C ILE A 29 -20.29 1.81 5.48
N LEU A 30 -20.84 1.75 4.26
CA LEU A 30 -20.20 1.04 3.15
C LEU A 30 -18.83 1.63 2.81
N LEU A 31 -18.71 2.96 2.71
CA LEU A 31 -17.44 3.63 2.45
C LEU A 31 -16.40 3.35 3.53
N LEU A 32 -16.80 3.38 4.81
CA LEU A 32 -15.91 3.05 5.92
C LEU A 32 -15.50 1.57 5.89
N PHE A 33 -16.40 0.68 5.53
CA PHE A 33 -16.10 -0.74 5.38
C PHE A 33 -15.08 -1.01 4.27
N PHE A 34 -15.27 -0.38 3.10
CA PHE A 34 -14.32 -0.50 2.00
C PHE A 34 -12.96 0.12 2.33
N ALA A 35 -12.93 1.28 2.98
CA ALA A 35 -11.69 1.92 3.42
C ALA A 35 -10.97 1.09 4.48
N GLY A 36 -11.72 0.53 5.44
CA GLY A 36 -11.17 -0.34 6.48
C GLY A 36 -10.59 -1.63 5.90
N ASN A 37 -11.29 -2.29 4.97
CA ASN A 37 -10.80 -3.50 4.33
C ASN A 37 -9.51 -3.27 3.52
N LYS A 38 -9.41 -2.17 2.81
CA LYS A 38 -8.20 -1.82 2.07
C LYS A 38 -7.01 -1.64 3.02
N ASN A 39 -7.19 -0.86 4.08
CA ASN A 39 -6.15 -0.63 5.09
C ASN A 39 -5.73 -1.93 5.81
N PHE A 40 -6.69 -2.79 6.10
CA PHE A 40 -6.42 -4.07 6.76
C PHE A 40 -5.65 -5.03 5.84
N ASN A 41 -5.99 -5.08 4.56
CA ASN A 41 -5.28 -5.89 3.58
C ASN A 41 -3.85 -5.39 3.36
N ASP A 42 -3.63 -4.09 3.32
CA ASP A 42 -2.30 -3.50 3.21
C ASP A 42 -1.44 -3.80 4.46
N ALA A 43 -2.05 -3.83 5.65
CA ALA A 43 -1.37 -4.19 6.89
C ALA A 43 -0.95 -5.67 6.98
N LEU A 44 -1.59 -6.56 6.22
CA LEU A 44 -1.24 -7.98 6.14
C LEU A 44 -0.19 -8.29 5.07
N LEU A 45 0.17 -7.31 4.26
CA LEU A 45 1.22 -7.45 3.27
C LEU A 45 2.59 -7.48 3.94
N ILE A 46 3.35 -8.53 3.69
CA ILE A 46 4.71 -8.69 4.22
C ILE A 46 5.68 -8.78 3.05
N GLU A 47 6.69 -7.92 3.05
CA GLU A 47 7.80 -7.97 2.10
C GLU A 47 9.10 -8.28 2.83
N LYS A 48 9.87 -9.22 2.28
CA LYS A 48 11.22 -9.56 2.74
C LYS A 48 12.21 -9.36 1.60
N LEU A 49 13.10 -8.41 1.75
CA LEU A 49 14.20 -8.18 0.82
C LEU A 49 15.49 -8.76 1.41
N LYS A 50 16.06 -9.73 0.72
CA LYS A 50 17.32 -10.36 1.09
C LYS A 50 18.38 -10.02 0.04
N ILE A 51 19.45 -9.37 0.47
CA ILE A 51 20.54 -8.98 -0.41
C ILE A 51 21.78 -9.79 -0.07
N TYR A 52 22.18 -10.64 -1.00
CA TYR A 52 23.42 -11.43 -0.94
C TYR A 52 24.44 -10.89 -1.95
N PRO A 53 25.73 -11.21 -1.82
CA PRO A 53 26.75 -10.74 -2.76
C PRO A 53 26.50 -11.08 -4.23
N LYS A 54 25.82 -12.19 -4.50
CA LYS A 54 25.54 -12.67 -5.86
C LYS A 54 24.07 -12.71 -6.25
N LYS A 55 23.16 -12.45 -5.30
CA LYS A 55 21.72 -12.59 -5.50
C LYS A 55 20.93 -11.65 -4.61
N ILE A 56 19.90 -11.06 -5.19
CA ILE A 56 18.85 -10.34 -4.44
C ILE A 56 17.57 -11.14 -4.57
N ILE A 57 16.84 -11.30 -3.47
CA ILE A 57 15.55 -11.97 -3.43
C ILE A 57 14.55 -11.05 -2.75
N LEU A 58 13.44 -10.77 -3.42
CA LEU A 58 12.27 -10.14 -2.84
C LEU A 58 11.15 -11.17 -2.72
N GLU A 59 10.72 -11.42 -1.51
CA GLU A 59 9.55 -12.25 -1.20
C GLU A 59 8.42 -11.36 -0.73
N ARG A 60 7.27 -11.46 -1.38
CA ARG A 60 6.07 -10.74 -1.04
C ARG A 60 4.98 -11.72 -0.68
N LYS A 61 4.54 -11.70 0.57
CA LYS A 61 3.39 -12.45 1.05
C LYS A 61 2.17 -11.55 1.03
N GLU A 62 1.20 -11.92 0.21
CA GLU A 62 -0.07 -11.21 0.11
C GLU A 62 -1.07 -11.66 1.19
N PRO A 63 -2.14 -10.87 1.47
CA PRO A 63 -3.15 -11.21 2.48
C PRO A 63 -3.85 -12.56 2.26
N ASN A 64 -3.95 -13.00 1.01
CA ASN A 64 -4.51 -14.30 0.63
C ASN A 64 -3.55 -15.49 0.82
N ASN A 65 -2.39 -15.27 1.47
CA ASN A 65 -1.29 -16.22 1.65
C ASN A 65 -0.51 -16.58 0.38
N ASP A 66 -0.77 -15.94 -0.75
CA ASP A 66 0.08 -16.09 -1.94
C ASP A 66 1.46 -15.49 -1.69
N ILE A 67 2.49 -16.22 -2.11
CA ILE A 67 3.87 -15.78 -2.00
C ILE A 67 4.40 -15.53 -3.41
N LYS A 68 4.71 -14.27 -3.70
CA LYS A 68 5.38 -13.85 -4.93
C LYS A 68 6.86 -13.67 -4.67
N LYS A 69 7.68 -14.25 -5.53
CA LYS A 69 9.14 -14.14 -5.44
C LYS A 69 9.69 -13.48 -6.68
N TRP A 70 10.61 -12.56 -6.47
CA TRP A 70 11.42 -11.95 -7.50
C TRP A 70 12.88 -12.07 -7.12
N HIS A 71 13.76 -12.28 -8.09
CA HIS A 71 15.19 -12.36 -7.86
C HIS A 71 15.95 -11.69 -9.00
N SER A 72 17.13 -11.18 -8.68
CA SER A 72 18.04 -10.58 -9.63
C SER A 72 19.47 -10.64 -9.11
N ASN A 73 20.42 -10.34 -9.99
CA ASN A 73 21.81 -10.14 -9.61
C ASN A 73 22.03 -8.70 -9.15
N PRO A 74 22.72 -8.45 -8.01
CA PRO A 74 23.00 -7.09 -7.52
C PRO A 74 23.68 -6.20 -8.55
N TYR A 75 24.47 -6.75 -9.45
CA TYR A 75 25.18 -5.99 -10.50
C TYR A 75 24.25 -5.26 -11.48
N TRP A 76 23.11 -5.87 -11.81
CA TRP A 76 22.17 -5.31 -12.78
C TRP A 76 20.93 -4.71 -12.11
N THR A 77 20.81 -4.85 -10.82
CA THR A 77 19.64 -4.37 -10.09
C THR A 77 19.73 -2.86 -9.89
N LYS A 78 18.65 -2.18 -10.23
CA LYS A 78 18.48 -0.74 -10.03
C LYS A 78 17.27 -0.49 -9.13
N VAL A 79 17.41 0.49 -8.26
CA VAL A 79 16.32 1.01 -7.43
C VAL A 79 15.87 2.33 -8.02
N ASN A 80 14.59 2.47 -8.31
CA ASN A 80 14.04 3.68 -8.91
C ASN A 80 12.97 4.28 -8.00
N ILE A 81 12.89 5.61 -7.98
CA ILE A 81 11.77 6.35 -7.43
C ILE A 81 11.15 7.19 -8.53
N TYR A 82 9.85 7.07 -8.69
CA TYR A 82 9.07 7.83 -9.64
C TYR A 82 8.16 8.81 -8.91
N ASN A 83 8.31 10.10 -9.19
CA ASN A 83 7.44 11.14 -8.63
C ASN A 83 6.08 11.22 -9.34
N ASN A 84 6.01 10.74 -10.58
CA ASN A 84 4.81 10.72 -11.41
C ASN A 84 4.15 9.33 -11.49
N GLY A 85 4.46 8.45 -10.55
CA GLY A 85 3.89 7.10 -10.48
C GLY A 85 2.48 7.05 -9.90
N PRO A 86 1.93 5.83 -9.69
CA PRO A 86 0.60 5.63 -9.13
C PRO A 86 0.41 6.23 -7.74
N VAL A 87 1.50 6.36 -6.99
CA VAL A 87 1.57 6.99 -5.66
C VAL A 87 2.81 7.87 -5.58
N GLU A 88 2.83 8.78 -4.61
CA GLU A 88 3.98 9.63 -4.34
C GLU A 88 5.21 8.79 -3.95
N SER A 89 6.37 9.14 -4.52
CA SER A 89 7.63 8.42 -4.30
C SER A 89 7.49 6.91 -4.58
N TYR A 90 6.91 6.57 -5.72
CA TYR A 90 6.72 5.18 -6.16
C TYR A 90 8.07 4.47 -6.31
N LEU A 91 8.33 3.52 -5.42
CA LEU A 91 9.60 2.82 -5.31
C LEU A 91 9.54 1.48 -6.03
N THR A 92 10.51 1.22 -6.89
CA THR A 92 10.62 -0.04 -7.64
C THR A 92 12.03 -0.62 -7.61
N LEU A 93 12.10 -1.94 -7.74
CA LEU A 93 13.32 -2.68 -8.07
C LEU A 93 13.25 -3.18 -9.51
N LYS A 94 14.26 -2.89 -10.28
CA LYS A 94 14.38 -3.34 -11.68
C LYS A 94 15.58 -4.24 -11.85
N GLY A 95 15.34 -5.42 -12.37
CA GLY A 95 16.40 -6.39 -12.70
C GLY A 95 15.79 -7.67 -13.25
N ASN A 96 16.63 -8.48 -13.86
CA ASN A 96 16.22 -9.74 -14.50
C ASN A 96 15.06 -9.57 -15.50
N GLY A 97 15.09 -8.47 -16.27
CA GLY A 97 14.04 -8.16 -17.26
C GLY A 97 12.69 -7.76 -16.69
N LYS A 98 12.59 -7.56 -15.38
CA LYS A 98 11.33 -7.25 -14.69
C LYS A 98 11.51 -6.10 -13.70
N GLU A 99 10.49 -5.27 -13.59
CA GLU A 99 10.40 -4.22 -12.59
C GLU A 99 9.27 -4.54 -11.62
N VAL A 100 9.53 -4.47 -10.32
CA VAL A 100 8.58 -4.79 -9.26
C VAL A 100 8.48 -3.66 -8.25
N GLU A 101 7.29 -3.42 -7.72
CA GLU A 101 7.07 -2.44 -6.66
C GLU A 101 7.65 -2.93 -5.33
N LEU A 102 8.21 -2.01 -4.56
CA LEU A 102 8.72 -2.24 -3.22
C LEU A 102 8.15 -1.20 -2.25
N GLY A 103 7.78 -1.63 -1.06
CA GLY A 103 7.35 -0.74 0.01
C GLY A 103 6.02 -0.03 -0.26
N SER A 104 5.04 -0.72 -0.85
CA SER A 104 3.71 -0.15 -1.12
C SER A 104 3.00 0.35 0.13
N PHE A 105 3.29 -0.24 1.28
CA PHE A 105 2.74 0.12 2.60
C PHE A 105 3.53 1.21 3.34
N LEU A 106 4.66 1.66 2.80
CA LEU A 106 5.51 2.69 3.40
C LEU A 106 5.02 4.11 3.06
N THR A 107 5.36 5.06 3.92
CA THR A 107 5.19 6.49 3.61
C THR A 107 6.17 6.94 2.53
N PRO A 108 5.91 8.08 1.84
CA PRO A 108 6.85 8.61 0.85
C PRO A 108 8.26 8.83 1.41
N GLU A 109 8.38 9.32 2.62
CA GLU A 109 9.68 9.55 3.30
C GLU A 109 10.40 8.26 3.61
N GLU A 110 9.67 7.25 4.05
CA GLU A 110 10.23 5.90 4.31
C GLU A 110 10.72 5.24 3.02
N ARG A 111 10.02 5.43 1.90
CA ARG A 111 10.45 4.93 0.59
C ARG A 111 11.75 5.58 0.13
N ILE A 112 11.90 6.88 0.32
CA ILE A 112 13.13 7.60 0.00
C ILE A 112 14.30 7.09 0.87
N SER A 113 14.07 6.90 2.16
CA SER A 113 15.07 6.35 3.08
C SER A 113 15.46 4.92 2.73
N LEU A 114 14.49 4.09 2.36
CA LEU A 114 14.72 2.72 1.93
C LEU A 114 15.52 2.65 0.63
N LYS A 115 15.21 3.51 -0.35
CA LYS A 115 15.99 3.63 -1.58
C LYS A 115 17.45 3.90 -1.28
N LYS A 116 17.72 4.89 -0.43
CA LYS A 116 19.09 5.25 -0.04
C LYS A 116 19.82 4.07 0.60
N LEU A 117 19.17 3.36 1.49
CA LEU A 117 19.73 2.19 2.16
C LEU A 117 20.09 1.07 1.16
N ILE A 118 19.22 0.80 0.20
CA ILE A 118 19.45 -0.22 -0.83
C ILE A 118 20.57 0.22 -1.76
N ASP A 119 20.56 1.46 -2.24
CA ASP A 119 21.64 2.00 -3.08
C ASP A 119 23.00 1.91 -2.41
N ASP A 120 23.10 2.29 -1.14
CA ASP A 120 24.32 2.21 -0.35
C ASP A 120 24.80 0.75 -0.20
N THR A 121 23.89 -0.18 0.02
CA THR A 121 24.19 -1.60 0.13
C THR A 121 24.68 -2.18 -1.19
N LEU A 122 24.04 -1.85 -2.30
CA LEU A 122 24.45 -2.28 -3.64
C LEU A 122 25.83 -1.71 -4.01
N PHE A 123 26.08 -0.45 -3.67
CA PHE A 123 27.38 0.18 -3.89
C PHE A 123 28.49 -0.51 -3.10
N LYS A 124 28.27 -0.84 -1.83
CA LYS A 124 29.24 -1.58 -1.00
C LYS A 124 29.55 -2.96 -1.58
N LEU A 125 28.55 -3.68 -2.07
CA LEU A 125 28.73 -4.99 -2.69
C LEU A 125 29.58 -4.89 -3.98
N SER A 126 29.36 -3.87 -4.79
CA SER A 126 30.15 -3.64 -6.01
C SER A 126 31.61 -3.31 -5.69
N SER A 127 31.87 -2.48 -4.66
CA SER A 127 33.23 -2.10 -4.26
C SER A 127 34.06 -3.28 -3.71
N VAL A 128 33.42 -4.17 -2.94
CA VAL A 128 34.10 -5.38 -2.42
C VAL A 128 34.52 -6.32 -3.55
N ASN A 129 33.74 -6.42 -4.61
CA ASN A 129 34.07 -7.26 -5.75
C ASN A 129 35.26 -6.70 -6.56
N PHE A 130 35.42 -5.37 -6.63
CA PHE A 130 36.60 -4.74 -7.28
C PHE A 130 37.90 -4.89 -6.48
N SER A 131 37.86 -5.06 -5.19
CA SER A 131 39.05 -5.22 -4.35
C SER A 131 39.64 -6.63 -4.35
N ARG A 132 39.00 -7.59 -5.02
CA ARG A 132 39.49 -8.98 -5.13
C ARG A 132 40.27 -9.29 -6.44
N TYR A 133 40.42 -8.30 -7.29
CA TYR A 133 41.24 -8.35 -8.49
C TYR A 133 42.42 -7.35 -8.38
#